data_854ed783b6be64ac5ef35f9d0e97e9f8
#
_entry.id   854ed783b6be64ac5ef35f9d0e97e9f8
#
_cell.length_a   1.000
_cell.length_b   1.000
_cell.length_c   1.000
_cell.angle_alpha   90.00
_cell.angle_beta   90.00
_cell.angle_gamma   90.00
#
_symmetry.space_group_name_H-M   'P 1'
#
loop_
_entity.id
_entity.type
_entity.pdbx_description
1 polymer ?
#
loop_
_entity_poly.entity_id
_entity_poly.type
_entity_poly.pdbx_seq_one_letter_code
_entity_poly.pdbx_strand_id
1 'polypeptide(L)'
;MKPGSWPSIGLIYLYGVATSASLSKIIPLQGDFAAQMGVTPAGFSLLLSLLTIPPALLAAAAGSIIDRIGSRTALIAAAAVGVIANLAYLLAESLAAFQFIRVFEGFIMVGAYSGAPALIMATAPPERRGRAMAFWSTYTPVGISLGLLLSAGFAGTAQWRGGYAIHLVLFAALLVAGFTLPRPPPVPLVAGAPRARLLAAWTQPGPLRLSLTFGMLVMMGFGLNIVFPAWYAAQHGASMGEASSLLALGNLVMIPGGLLAGTLLARGRRDYPLLLVLMIAAALISLPLLMPGESRVLRLLALAAWQFESGAAIAVVVAGLPRVVADARQGAAAAGLLSQVSALITFVTPLVWAPILASGQWPWFVLVVATSAALALLLFPRATSAPG
;
A
#
# COMPACT_ATOMS: atom_id res chain seq x y z
N MET A 1 7.67 26.87 -1.79
CA MET A 1 8.24 26.17 -2.98
C MET A 1 7.53 26.63 -4.25
N LYS A 2 8.21 26.58 -5.43
CA LYS A 2 7.56 26.89 -6.72
C LYS A 2 6.59 25.75 -7.09
N PRO A 3 5.34 26.07 -7.53
CA PRO A 3 4.39 25.07 -7.98
C PRO A 3 4.97 24.18 -9.09
N GLY A 4 4.78 22.86 -8.99
CA GLY A 4 5.23 21.89 -10.00
C GLY A 4 6.75 21.74 -10.18
N SER A 5 7.55 22.33 -9.30
CA SER A 5 8.99 22.08 -9.27
C SER A 5 9.30 20.69 -8.71
N TRP A 6 10.40 20.07 -9.13
CA TRP A 6 10.82 18.76 -8.61
C TRP A 6 11.00 18.72 -7.09
N PRO A 7 11.56 19.77 -6.41
CA PRO A 7 11.56 19.80 -4.95
C PRO A 7 10.16 19.75 -4.32
N SER A 8 9.18 20.45 -4.92
CA SER A 8 7.79 20.40 -4.46
C SER A 8 7.18 19.00 -4.66
N ILE A 9 7.38 18.39 -5.84
CA ILE A 9 6.93 17.03 -6.13
C ILE A 9 7.61 16.02 -5.20
N GLY A 10 8.90 16.16 -4.96
CA GLY A 10 9.67 15.32 -4.02
C GLY A 10 9.15 15.41 -2.59
N LEU A 11 8.82 16.61 -2.11
CA LEU A 11 8.21 16.77 -0.79
C LEU A 11 6.83 16.10 -0.72
N ILE A 12 5.97 16.28 -1.75
CA ILE A 12 4.67 15.60 -1.83
C ILE A 12 4.86 14.07 -1.83
N TYR A 13 5.83 13.56 -2.58
CA TYR A 13 6.19 12.14 -2.62
C TYR A 13 6.55 11.59 -1.23
N LEU A 14 7.32 12.34 -0.44
CA LEU A 14 7.71 11.92 0.91
C LEU A 14 6.50 11.73 1.85
N TYR A 15 5.39 12.44 1.65
CA TYR A 15 4.14 12.16 2.38
C TYR A 15 3.59 10.77 2.06
N GLY A 16 3.62 10.37 0.80
CA GLY A 16 3.24 9.00 0.41
C GLY A 16 4.15 7.94 1.02
N VAL A 17 5.47 8.17 0.95
CA VAL A 17 6.49 7.28 1.53
C VAL A 17 6.28 7.12 3.04
N ALA A 18 6.15 8.22 3.80
CA ALA A 18 5.93 8.17 5.24
C ALA A 18 4.61 7.47 5.62
N THR A 19 3.56 7.71 4.81
CA THR A 19 2.26 7.04 4.98
C THR A 19 2.37 5.53 4.76
N SER A 20 3.07 5.08 3.72
CA SER A 20 3.29 3.65 3.48
C SER A 20 4.23 3.02 4.52
N ALA A 21 5.19 3.78 5.05
CA ALA A 21 6.03 3.34 6.15
C ALA A 21 5.21 3.04 7.42
N SER A 22 4.14 3.79 7.68
CA SER A 22 3.22 3.52 8.80
C SER A 22 2.51 2.17 8.70
N LEU A 23 2.30 1.62 7.48
CA LEU A 23 1.74 0.28 7.31
C LEU A 23 2.66 -0.81 7.85
N SER A 24 3.96 -0.70 7.56
CA SER A 24 4.93 -1.77 7.77
C SER A 24 5.76 -1.63 9.04
N LYS A 25 5.83 -0.45 9.65
CA LYS A 25 6.73 -0.16 10.78
C LYS A 25 6.57 -1.10 12.00
N ILE A 26 5.39 -1.68 12.21
CA ILE A 26 5.17 -2.59 13.35
C ILE A 26 5.52 -4.05 13.02
N ILE A 27 5.68 -4.42 11.75
CA ILE A 27 5.93 -5.81 11.33
C ILE A 27 7.21 -6.38 11.98
N PRO A 28 8.35 -5.68 11.99
CA PRO A 28 9.57 -6.19 12.64
C PRO A 28 9.42 -6.38 14.17
N LEU A 29 8.49 -5.65 14.78
CA LEU A 29 8.28 -5.59 16.23
C LEU A 29 7.31 -6.66 16.77
N GLN A 30 6.88 -7.62 15.93
CA GLN A 30 5.89 -8.65 16.32
C GLN A 30 6.33 -9.41 17.59
N GLY A 31 7.62 -9.79 17.69
CA GLY A 31 8.17 -10.47 18.84
C GLY A 31 8.16 -9.61 20.11
N ASP A 32 8.39 -8.30 19.96
CA ASP A 32 8.38 -7.35 21.07
C ASP A 32 6.97 -7.17 21.64
N PHE A 33 5.95 -7.09 20.76
CA PHE A 33 4.54 -7.06 21.21
C PHE A 33 4.14 -8.32 21.95
N ALA A 34 4.60 -9.50 21.48
CA ALA A 34 4.35 -10.77 22.17
C ALA A 34 5.03 -10.80 23.54
N ALA A 35 6.32 -10.42 23.61
CA ALA A 35 7.11 -10.48 24.83
C ALA A 35 6.71 -9.44 25.88
N GLN A 36 6.39 -8.20 25.45
CA GLN A 36 6.15 -7.07 26.37
C GLN A 36 4.68 -6.91 26.77
N MET A 37 3.74 -7.32 25.89
CA MET A 37 2.31 -7.09 26.07
C MET A 37 1.47 -8.38 26.00
N GLY A 38 2.10 -9.54 25.85
CA GLY A 38 1.39 -10.81 25.72
C GLY A 38 0.49 -10.91 24.48
N VAL A 39 0.82 -10.14 23.41
CA VAL A 39 -0.01 -10.07 22.20
C VAL A 39 0.10 -11.38 21.44
N THR A 40 -1.04 -12.04 21.23
CA THR A 40 -1.13 -13.26 20.41
C THR A 40 -0.93 -12.92 18.92
N PRO A 41 -0.59 -13.90 18.06
CA PRO A 41 -0.53 -13.69 16.61
C PRO A 41 -1.81 -13.10 16.02
N ALA A 42 -2.99 -13.53 16.50
CA ALA A 42 -4.28 -12.97 16.10
C ALA A 42 -4.45 -11.51 16.54
N GLY A 43 -4.04 -11.17 17.77
CA GLY A 43 -4.04 -9.80 18.28
C GLY A 43 -3.10 -8.88 17.50
N PHE A 44 -1.93 -9.38 17.09
CA PHE A 44 -1.00 -8.64 16.25
C PHE A 44 -1.57 -8.41 14.83
N SER A 45 -2.23 -9.41 14.26
CA SER A 45 -2.92 -9.28 12.98
C SER A 45 -4.00 -8.20 13.02
N LEU A 46 -4.74 -8.14 14.13
CA LEU A 46 -5.72 -7.07 14.33
C LEU A 46 -5.04 -5.69 14.37
N LEU A 47 -3.90 -5.55 15.07
CA LEU A 47 -3.13 -4.29 15.06
C LEU A 47 -2.72 -3.87 13.65
N LEU A 48 -2.31 -4.80 12.79
CA LEU A 48 -2.00 -4.51 11.39
C LEU A 48 -3.24 -4.02 10.62
N SER A 49 -4.38 -4.69 10.83
CA SER A 49 -5.64 -4.38 10.14
C SER A 49 -6.23 -3.03 10.53
N LEU A 50 -6.19 -2.66 11.82
CA LEU A 50 -6.86 -1.47 12.35
C LEU A 50 -6.46 -0.16 11.67
N LEU A 51 -5.23 -0.03 11.20
CA LEU A 51 -4.75 1.14 10.46
C LEU A 51 -5.59 1.42 9.20
N THR A 52 -6.16 0.39 8.59
CA THR A 52 -6.86 0.51 7.31
C THR A 52 -8.36 0.78 7.47
N ILE A 53 -8.89 0.86 8.69
CA ILE A 53 -10.31 1.18 8.94
C ILE A 53 -10.68 2.56 8.38
N PRO A 54 -9.98 3.67 8.71
CA PRO A 54 -10.36 4.97 8.16
C PRO A 54 -10.34 5.02 6.63
N PRO A 55 -9.31 4.56 5.90
CA PRO A 55 -9.36 4.55 4.44
C PRO A 55 -10.41 3.58 3.88
N ALA A 56 -10.68 2.44 4.52
CA ALA A 56 -11.74 1.53 4.09
C ALA A 56 -13.13 2.18 4.14
N LEU A 57 -13.37 3.03 5.13
CA LEU A 57 -14.64 3.73 5.28
C LEU A 57 -14.71 5.03 4.47
N LEU A 58 -13.61 5.76 4.34
CA LEU A 58 -13.59 7.14 3.89
C LEU A 58 -12.91 7.36 2.53
N ALA A 59 -12.15 6.39 1.96
CA ALA A 59 -11.37 6.63 0.74
C ALA A 59 -12.23 7.13 -0.42
N ALA A 60 -13.43 6.60 -0.58
CA ALA A 60 -14.35 7.03 -1.61
C ALA A 60 -14.88 8.47 -1.38
N ALA A 61 -15.01 8.90 -0.12
CA ALA A 61 -15.45 10.27 0.23
C ALA A 61 -14.25 11.24 0.34
N ALA A 62 -13.03 10.73 0.40
CA ALA A 62 -11.83 11.52 0.64
C ALA A 62 -11.63 12.63 -0.40
N GLY A 63 -11.90 12.35 -1.68
CA GLY A 63 -11.85 13.36 -2.74
C GLY A 63 -12.73 14.58 -2.42
N SER A 64 -13.98 14.37 -2.00
CA SER A 64 -14.89 15.47 -1.68
C SER A 64 -14.50 16.21 -0.39
N ILE A 65 -13.85 15.54 0.55
CA ILE A 65 -13.31 16.18 1.75
C ILE A 65 -12.13 17.08 1.34
N ILE A 66 -11.22 16.57 0.51
CA ILE A 66 -10.04 17.28 0.02
C ILE A 66 -10.40 18.48 -0.84
N ASP A 67 -11.45 18.37 -1.67
CA ASP A 67 -11.96 19.50 -2.45
C ASP A 67 -12.42 20.67 -1.56
N ARG A 68 -12.93 20.36 -0.36
CA ARG A 68 -13.39 21.39 0.62
C ARG A 68 -12.25 22.00 1.43
N ILE A 69 -11.33 21.16 1.95
CA ILE A 69 -10.26 21.63 2.84
C ILE A 69 -8.98 22.02 2.10
N GLY A 70 -8.85 21.60 0.84
CA GLY A 70 -7.67 21.78 -0.01
C GLY A 70 -6.63 20.67 0.18
N SER A 71 -6.02 20.24 -0.92
CA SER A 71 -5.05 19.14 -0.95
C SER A 71 -3.80 19.42 -0.09
N ARG A 72 -3.31 20.68 -0.06
CA ARG A 72 -2.20 21.08 0.81
C ARG A 72 -2.56 20.95 2.29
N THR A 73 -3.74 21.39 2.69
CA THR A 73 -4.24 21.29 4.08
C THR A 73 -4.37 19.83 4.48
N ALA A 74 -4.88 18.98 3.59
CA ALA A 74 -5.01 17.54 3.84
C ALA A 74 -3.65 16.88 4.13
N LEU A 75 -2.58 17.24 3.39
CA LEU A 75 -1.23 16.74 3.65
C LEU A 75 -0.68 17.21 5.00
N ILE A 76 -0.84 18.49 5.33
CA ILE A 76 -0.40 19.05 6.62
C ILE A 76 -1.15 18.36 7.77
N ALA A 77 -2.46 18.17 7.64
CA ALA A 77 -3.26 17.45 8.62
C ALA A 77 -2.83 15.98 8.76
N ALA A 78 -2.53 15.30 7.65
CA ALA A 78 -1.99 13.94 7.68
C ALA A 78 -0.67 13.87 8.45
N ALA A 79 0.25 14.82 8.24
CA ALA A 79 1.50 14.87 9.00
C ALA A 79 1.25 15.16 10.50
N ALA A 80 0.31 16.05 10.83
CA ALA A 80 -0.05 16.32 12.22
C ALA A 80 -0.61 15.05 12.92
N VAL A 81 -1.50 14.31 12.25
CA VAL A 81 -1.97 13.00 12.74
C VAL A 81 -0.80 12.06 12.95
N GLY A 82 0.17 12.03 12.03
CA GLY A 82 1.38 11.21 12.16
C GLY A 82 2.23 11.57 13.38
N VAL A 83 2.42 12.86 13.65
CA VAL A 83 3.12 13.35 14.86
C VAL A 83 2.40 12.88 16.12
N ILE A 84 1.09 13.13 16.20
CA ILE A 84 0.27 12.77 17.37
C ILE A 84 0.28 11.26 17.59
N ALA A 85 0.09 10.48 16.53
CA ALA A 85 0.06 9.02 16.64
C ALA A 85 1.41 8.45 17.11
N ASN A 86 2.52 8.89 16.52
CA ASN A 86 3.83 8.38 16.91
C ASN A 86 4.25 8.82 18.32
N LEU A 87 3.89 10.04 18.74
CA LEU A 87 4.07 10.47 20.13
C LEU A 87 3.22 9.60 21.07
N ALA A 88 1.97 9.33 20.73
CA ALA A 88 1.09 8.49 21.53
C ALA A 88 1.62 7.04 21.66
N TYR A 89 2.24 6.46 20.61
CA TYR A 89 2.87 5.14 20.71
C TYR A 89 4.02 5.08 21.70
N LEU A 90 4.80 6.17 21.86
CA LEU A 90 5.88 6.24 22.83
C LEU A 90 5.35 6.20 24.27
N LEU A 91 4.11 6.69 24.48
CA LEU A 91 3.46 6.79 25.78
C LEU A 91 2.47 5.64 26.07
N ALA A 92 2.16 4.82 25.06
CA ALA A 92 1.17 3.74 25.20
C ALA A 92 1.71 2.58 26.06
N GLU A 93 0.93 2.17 27.05
CA GLU A 93 1.28 1.08 27.98
C GLU A 93 0.37 -0.15 27.82
N SER A 94 -0.72 -0.03 27.06
CA SER A 94 -1.68 -1.12 26.88
C SER A 94 -1.94 -1.45 25.42
N LEU A 95 -2.32 -2.70 25.15
CA LEU A 95 -2.73 -3.13 23.81
C LEU A 95 -3.92 -2.32 23.29
N ALA A 96 -4.89 -2.00 24.15
CA ALA A 96 -6.05 -1.18 23.77
C ALA A 96 -5.64 0.22 23.30
N ALA A 97 -4.65 0.84 23.97
CA ALA A 97 -4.09 2.12 23.54
C ALA A 97 -3.45 2.01 22.16
N PHE A 98 -2.64 0.97 21.91
CA PHE A 98 -2.04 0.72 20.59
C PHE A 98 -3.11 0.51 19.52
N GLN A 99 -4.17 -0.23 19.81
CA GLN A 99 -5.28 -0.45 18.88
C GLN A 99 -6.00 0.85 18.52
N PHE A 100 -6.32 1.68 19.51
CA PHE A 100 -6.93 2.99 19.27
C PHE A 100 -6.02 3.90 18.44
N ILE A 101 -4.72 3.97 18.78
CA ILE A 101 -3.76 4.77 18.05
C ILE A 101 -3.63 4.27 16.60
N ARG A 102 -3.69 2.95 16.34
CA ARG A 102 -3.66 2.40 14.96
C ARG A 102 -4.85 2.87 14.13
N VAL A 103 -6.06 2.88 14.69
CA VAL A 103 -7.23 3.42 13.99
C VAL A 103 -7.04 4.91 13.72
N PHE A 104 -6.62 5.68 14.72
CA PHE A 104 -6.36 7.11 14.56
C PHE A 104 -5.28 7.39 13.50
N GLU A 105 -4.18 6.65 13.53
CA GLU A 105 -3.10 6.76 12.55
C GLU A 105 -3.59 6.53 11.10
N GLY A 106 -4.61 5.70 10.90
CA GLY A 106 -5.19 5.45 9.57
C GLY A 106 -5.71 6.70 8.85
N PHE A 107 -6.02 7.78 9.55
CA PHE A 107 -6.38 9.06 8.92
C PHE A 107 -5.24 9.68 8.10
N ILE A 108 -3.98 9.33 8.37
CA ILE A 108 -2.84 9.71 7.52
C ILE A 108 -3.05 9.23 6.08
N MET A 109 -3.53 7.98 5.92
CA MET A 109 -3.76 7.40 4.60
C MET A 109 -4.87 8.13 3.83
N VAL A 110 -5.95 8.51 4.52
CA VAL A 110 -7.05 9.28 3.91
C VAL A 110 -6.54 10.62 3.38
N GLY A 111 -5.76 11.35 4.17
CA GLY A 111 -5.22 12.64 3.80
C GLY A 111 -4.13 12.57 2.73
N ALA A 112 -3.14 11.69 2.90
CA ALA A 112 -1.97 11.64 2.03
C ALA A 112 -2.26 10.98 0.68
N TYR A 113 -2.92 9.81 0.65
CA TYR A 113 -3.13 9.07 -0.60
C TYR A 113 -4.11 9.76 -1.56
N SER A 114 -5.00 10.58 -1.03
CA SER A 114 -5.91 11.39 -1.87
C SER A 114 -5.37 12.80 -2.10
N GLY A 115 -4.76 13.42 -1.07
CA GLY A 115 -4.26 14.80 -1.16
C GLY A 115 -3.01 14.96 -2.02
N ALA A 116 -2.08 14.00 -1.97
CA ALA A 116 -0.82 14.12 -2.70
C ALA A 116 -1.01 14.07 -4.23
N PRO A 117 -1.69 13.07 -4.82
CA PRO A 117 -1.93 13.10 -6.27
C PRO A 117 -2.78 14.30 -6.69
N ALA A 118 -3.76 14.73 -5.88
CA ALA A 118 -4.53 15.93 -6.16
C ALA A 118 -3.64 17.19 -6.22
N LEU A 119 -2.70 17.35 -5.27
CA LEU A 119 -1.79 18.48 -5.26
C LEU A 119 -0.80 18.44 -6.43
N ILE A 120 -0.28 17.27 -6.80
CA ILE A 120 0.57 17.08 -7.99
C ILE A 120 -0.20 17.52 -9.25
N MET A 121 -1.42 17.00 -9.44
CA MET A 121 -2.24 17.32 -10.61
C MET A 121 -2.62 18.79 -10.70
N ALA A 122 -2.85 19.45 -9.56
CA ALA A 122 -3.21 20.87 -9.50
C ALA A 122 -2.02 21.82 -9.73
N THR A 123 -0.80 21.39 -9.41
CA THR A 123 0.38 22.28 -9.41
C THR A 123 1.40 21.96 -10.47
N ALA A 124 1.48 20.71 -10.95
CA ALA A 124 2.43 20.32 -12.00
C ALA A 124 2.00 20.84 -13.37
N PRO A 125 2.93 21.39 -14.18
CA PRO A 125 2.66 21.77 -15.56
C PRO A 125 2.24 20.54 -16.37
N PRO A 126 1.37 20.68 -17.40
CA PRO A 126 0.86 19.58 -18.20
C PRO A 126 1.94 18.59 -18.69
N GLU A 127 3.08 19.11 -19.14
CA GLU A 127 4.20 18.35 -19.71
C GLU A 127 4.91 17.48 -18.66
N ARG A 128 4.78 17.82 -17.36
CA ARG A 128 5.42 17.12 -16.25
C ARG A 128 4.48 16.21 -15.48
N ARG A 129 3.15 16.36 -15.63
CA ARG A 129 2.16 15.60 -14.85
C ARG A 129 2.36 14.09 -14.96
N GLY A 130 2.55 13.59 -16.16
CA GLY A 130 2.78 12.16 -16.39
C GLY A 130 4.02 11.64 -15.65
N ARG A 131 5.14 12.37 -15.74
CA ARG A 131 6.38 11.99 -15.03
C ARG A 131 6.24 12.11 -13.52
N ALA A 132 5.56 13.14 -13.02
CA ALA A 132 5.32 13.33 -11.60
C ALA A 132 4.43 12.24 -11.01
N MET A 133 3.39 11.81 -11.74
CA MET A 133 2.52 10.70 -11.34
C MET A 133 3.22 9.34 -11.42
N ALA A 134 4.08 9.12 -12.42
CA ALA A 134 4.91 7.93 -12.49
C ALA A 134 5.91 7.85 -11.31
N PHE A 135 6.53 8.97 -10.95
CA PHE A 135 7.38 9.06 -9.76
C PHE A 135 6.54 8.80 -8.49
N TRP A 136 5.37 9.44 -8.37
CA TRP A 136 4.45 9.21 -7.27
C TRP A 136 4.10 7.73 -7.10
N SER A 137 3.84 6.98 -8.16
CA SER A 137 3.43 5.58 -8.07
C SER A 137 4.43 4.65 -7.36
N THR A 138 5.68 5.07 -7.21
CA THR A 138 6.74 4.30 -6.51
C THR A 138 6.74 4.50 -5.00
N TYR A 139 5.89 5.38 -4.44
CA TYR A 139 5.90 5.68 -3.01
C TYR A 139 5.60 4.46 -2.13
N THR A 140 4.76 3.54 -2.59
CA THR A 140 4.35 2.38 -1.79
C THR A 140 5.50 1.42 -1.51
N PRO A 141 6.22 0.86 -2.50
CA PRO A 141 7.34 -0.03 -2.23
C PRO A 141 8.46 0.67 -1.45
N VAL A 142 8.76 1.94 -1.76
CA VAL A 142 9.77 2.71 -1.02
C VAL A 142 9.35 2.93 0.43
N GLY A 143 8.08 3.28 0.66
CA GLY A 143 7.57 3.54 2.01
C GLY A 143 7.49 2.28 2.86
N ILE A 144 7.00 1.17 2.31
CA ILE A 144 6.99 -0.12 3.02
C ILE A 144 8.42 -0.52 3.38
N SER A 145 9.36 -0.41 2.44
CA SER A 145 10.78 -0.69 2.70
C SER A 145 11.33 0.20 3.81
N LEU A 146 11.05 1.49 3.77
CA LEU A 146 11.51 2.44 4.80
C LEU A 146 10.94 2.08 6.18
N GLY A 147 9.66 1.77 6.28
CA GLY A 147 9.03 1.39 7.55
C GLY A 147 9.62 0.12 8.15
N LEU A 148 9.88 -0.90 7.31
CA LEU A 148 10.56 -2.12 7.73
C LEU A 148 11.98 -1.82 8.22
N LEU A 149 12.80 -1.09 7.45
CA LEU A 149 14.19 -0.79 7.77
C LEU A 149 14.35 0.05 9.03
N LEU A 150 13.54 1.11 9.17
CA LEU A 150 13.62 2.00 10.34
C LEU A 150 13.25 1.28 11.65
N SER A 151 12.38 0.28 11.59
CA SER A 151 11.97 -0.48 12.78
C SER A 151 12.80 -1.75 12.99
N ALA A 152 13.40 -2.31 11.94
CA ALA A 152 14.19 -3.55 12.02
C ALA A 152 15.37 -3.46 12.99
N GLY A 153 16.04 -2.30 13.07
CA GLY A 153 17.16 -2.07 13.98
C GLY A 153 16.79 -2.06 15.47
N PHE A 154 15.49 -1.96 15.79
CA PHE A 154 14.97 -1.95 17.15
C PHE A 154 14.30 -3.28 17.56
N ALA A 155 14.04 -4.16 16.59
CA ALA A 155 13.38 -5.44 16.85
C ALA A 155 14.21 -6.32 17.81
N GLY A 156 13.56 -6.85 18.84
CA GLY A 156 14.20 -7.69 19.86
C GLY A 156 15.12 -6.94 20.82
N THR A 157 15.06 -5.60 20.87
CA THR A 157 15.89 -4.79 21.78
C THR A 157 15.05 -4.19 22.90
N ALA A 158 15.72 -3.78 24.02
CA ALA A 158 15.06 -3.03 25.09
C ALA A 158 14.46 -1.70 24.60
N GLN A 159 14.94 -1.19 23.48
CA GLN A 159 14.52 0.08 22.87
C GLN A 159 13.58 -0.12 21.66
N TRP A 160 12.80 -1.19 21.62
CA TRP A 160 11.91 -1.52 20.50
C TRP A 160 10.96 -0.37 20.08
N ARG A 161 10.61 0.52 21.02
CA ARG A 161 9.84 1.73 20.70
C ARG A 161 10.62 2.79 19.92
N GLY A 162 11.93 2.66 19.75
CA GLY A 162 12.78 3.61 19.02
C GLY A 162 12.33 3.81 17.56
N GLY A 163 11.74 2.77 16.94
CA GLY A 163 11.12 2.89 15.61
C GLY A 163 10.04 3.98 15.57
N TYR A 164 9.20 4.12 16.59
CA TYR A 164 8.18 5.18 16.65
C TYR A 164 8.80 6.56 16.83
N ALA A 165 9.92 6.68 17.57
CA ALA A 165 10.62 7.94 17.72
C ALA A 165 11.18 8.45 16.39
N ILE A 166 11.74 7.56 15.56
CA ILE A 166 12.21 7.94 14.20
C ILE A 166 11.03 8.37 13.32
N HIS A 167 9.90 7.64 13.37
CA HIS A 167 8.71 8.03 12.61
C HIS A 167 8.11 9.35 13.12
N LEU A 168 8.17 9.64 14.43
CA LEU A 168 7.79 10.93 14.99
C LEU A 168 8.61 12.06 14.36
N VAL A 169 9.94 11.91 14.32
CA VAL A 169 10.84 12.89 13.69
C VAL A 169 10.53 13.08 12.21
N LEU A 170 10.29 11.98 11.47
CA LEU A 170 9.93 12.02 10.05
C LEU A 170 8.63 12.82 9.84
N PHE A 171 7.57 12.53 10.59
CA PHE A 171 6.30 13.25 10.47
C PHE A 171 6.38 14.70 10.95
N ALA A 172 7.16 14.99 11.99
CA ALA A 172 7.42 16.37 12.43
C ALA A 172 8.15 17.19 11.35
N ALA A 173 9.15 16.60 10.70
CA ALA A 173 9.83 17.24 9.57
C ALA A 173 8.86 17.49 8.40
N LEU A 174 7.99 16.52 8.07
CA LEU A 174 6.97 16.68 7.02
C LEU A 174 5.92 17.73 7.42
N LEU A 175 5.53 17.80 8.68
CA LEU A 175 4.59 18.81 9.18
C LEU A 175 5.16 20.22 8.96
N VAL A 176 6.41 20.46 9.36
CA VAL A 176 7.10 21.75 9.18
C VAL A 176 7.30 22.04 7.70
N ALA A 177 7.84 21.08 6.93
CA ALA A 177 8.07 21.25 5.49
C ALA A 177 6.76 21.45 4.72
N GLY A 178 5.64 20.92 5.18
CA GLY A 178 4.31 21.07 4.58
C GLY A 178 3.85 22.52 4.44
N PHE A 179 4.31 23.40 5.34
CA PHE A 179 4.00 24.84 5.22
C PHE A 179 4.70 25.50 4.02
N THR A 180 5.71 24.87 3.44
CA THR A 180 6.39 25.35 2.22
C THR A 180 5.74 24.86 0.93
N LEU A 181 4.80 23.89 0.99
CA LEU A 181 4.07 23.37 -0.16
C LEU A 181 3.29 24.49 -0.86
N PRO A 182 3.19 24.44 -2.20
CA PRO A 182 2.43 25.43 -2.95
C PRO A 182 0.94 25.36 -2.60
N ARG A 183 0.28 26.51 -2.63
CA ARG A 183 -1.17 26.62 -2.53
C ARG A 183 -1.75 26.40 -3.93
N PRO A 184 -2.56 25.35 -4.16
CA PRO A 184 -3.24 25.21 -5.44
C PRO A 184 -4.26 26.33 -5.62
N PRO A 185 -4.58 26.70 -6.87
CA PRO A 185 -5.69 27.61 -7.14
C PRO A 185 -6.99 27.03 -6.59
N PRO A 186 -7.94 27.87 -6.15
CA PRO A 186 -9.24 27.41 -5.72
C PRO A 186 -9.92 26.63 -6.84
N VAL A 187 -10.34 25.39 -6.55
CA VAL A 187 -11.13 24.61 -7.49
C VAL A 187 -12.61 24.96 -7.23
N PRO A 188 -13.36 25.41 -8.25
CA PRO A 188 -14.79 25.62 -8.07
C PRO A 188 -15.45 24.32 -7.58
N LEU A 189 -16.17 24.39 -6.48
CA LEU A 189 -16.94 23.24 -5.98
C LEU A 189 -18.00 22.89 -7.06
N VAL A 190 -17.82 21.78 -7.74
CA VAL A 190 -18.82 21.31 -8.69
C VAL A 190 -20.03 20.84 -7.91
N ALA A 191 -21.13 21.59 -8.04
CA ALA A 191 -22.42 21.21 -7.47
C ALA A 191 -22.86 19.85 -8.04
N GLY A 192 -23.10 18.89 -7.19
CA GLY A 192 -23.59 17.56 -7.53
C GLY A 192 -23.22 16.57 -6.42
N ALA A 193 -24.17 15.72 -6.03
CA ALA A 193 -24.04 14.86 -4.86
C ALA A 193 -22.85 13.88 -5.01
N PRO A 194 -21.76 14.05 -4.25
CA PRO A 194 -20.61 13.12 -4.28
C PRO A 194 -21.05 11.68 -3.99
N ARG A 195 -22.05 11.50 -3.12
CA ARG A 195 -22.63 10.20 -2.76
C ARG A 195 -23.22 9.44 -3.96
N ALA A 196 -23.94 10.12 -4.85
CA ALA A 196 -24.54 9.47 -6.02
C ALA A 196 -23.47 8.94 -6.98
N ARG A 197 -22.36 9.66 -7.17
CA ARG A 197 -21.24 9.23 -8.01
C ARG A 197 -20.48 8.05 -7.42
N LEU A 198 -20.34 8.01 -6.09
CA LEU A 198 -19.69 6.90 -5.39
C LEU A 198 -20.53 5.64 -5.45
N LEU A 199 -21.83 5.73 -5.19
CA LEU A 199 -22.76 4.61 -5.34
C LEU A 199 -22.78 4.10 -6.79
N ALA A 200 -22.73 5.00 -7.79
CA ALA A 200 -22.63 4.63 -9.17
C ALA A 200 -21.34 3.83 -9.50
N ALA A 201 -20.20 4.18 -8.89
CA ALA A 201 -18.96 3.42 -9.10
C ALA A 201 -19.04 2.00 -8.53
N TRP A 202 -19.71 1.80 -7.39
CA TRP A 202 -19.94 0.48 -6.79
C TRP A 202 -20.89 -0.40 -7.61
N THR A 203 -21.81 0.20 -8.35
CA THR A 203 -22.80 -0.52 -9.19
C THR A 203 -22.30 -0.79 -10.59
N GLN A 204 -21.25 -0.11 -11.05
CA GLN A 204 -20.68 -0.32 -12.38
C GLN A 204 -19.75 -1.55 -12.41
N PRO A 205 -19.99 -2.55 -13.26
CA PRO A 205 -19.24 -3.81 -13.26
C PRO A 205 -17.75 -3.63 -13.62
N GLY A 206 -17.42 -2.70 -14.52
CA GLY A 206 -16.05 -2.45 -14.95
C GLY A 206 -15.14 -1.96 -13.81
N PRO A 207 -15.42 -0.80 -13.22
CA PRO A 207 -14.66 -0.29 -12.06
C PRO A 207 -14.61 -1.25 -10.88
N LEU A 208 -15.75 -1.90 -10.54
CA LEU A 208 -15.81 -2.85 -9.43
C LEU A 208 -14.92 -4.08 -9.67
N ARG A 209 -15.00 -4.69 -10.86
CA ARG A 209 -14.17 -5.84 -11.21
C ARG A 209 -12.69 -5.50 -11.20
N LEU A 210 -12.29 -4.33 -11.74
CA LEU A 210 -10.90 -3.88 -11.72
C LEU A 210 -10.42 -3.66 -10.28
N SER A 211 -11.25 -3.05 -9.42
CA SER A 211 -10.92 -2.81 -8.01
C SER A 211 -10.78 -4.12 -7.24
N LEU A 212 -11.64 -5.10 -7.47
CA LEU A 212 -11.53 -6.43 -6.87
C LEU A 212 -10.28 -7.17 -7.37
N THR A 213 -9.96 -7.07 -8.67
CA THR A 213 -8.70 -7.61 -9.21
C THR A 213 -7.50 -7.01 -8.47
N PHE A 214 -7.46 -5.68 -8.33
CA PHE A 214 -6.41 -5.00 -7.58
C PHE A 214 -6.35 -5.48 -6.12
N GLY A 215 -7.52 -5.68 -5.48
CA GLY A 215 -7.62 -6.23 -4.14
C GLY A 215 -6.98 -7.62 -4.01
N MET A 216 -7.12 -8.49 -5.02
CA MET A 216 -6.47 -9.81 -5.01
C MET A 216 -4.95 -9.69 -5.07
N LEU A 217 -4.41 -8.74 -5.83
CA LEU A 217 -2.97 -8.47 -5.84
C LEU A 217 -2.50 -7.94 -4.47
N VAL A 218 -3.29 -7.10 -3.82
CA VAL A 218 -3.02 -6.62 -2.45
C VAL A 218 -3.04 -7.78 -1.45
N MET A 219 -4.01 -8.69 -1.54
CA MET A 219 -4.09 -9.89 -0.70
C MET A 219 -2.78 -10.70 -0.77
N MET A 220 -2.25 -10.93 -1.96
CA MET A 220 -1.00 -11.67 -2.15
C MET A 220 0.21 -10.87 -1.67
N GLY A 221 0.40 -9.64 -2.17
CA GLY A 221 1.60 -8.85 -1.93
C GLY A 221 1.71 -8.37 -0.48
N PHE A 222 0.63 -7.84 0.10
CA PHE A 222 0.65 -7.40 1.50
C PHE A 222 0.68 -8.58 2.46
N GLY A 223 0.02 -9.70 2.10
CA GLY A 223 0.09 -10.94 2.88
C GLY A 223 1.53 -11.45 3.02
N LEU A 224 2.31 -11.46 1.94
CA LEU A 224 3.72 -11.80 2.01
C LEU A 224 4.51 -10.86 2.92
N ASN A 225 4.27 -9.55 2.84
CA ASN A 225 4.94 -8.58 3.71
C ASN A 225 4.70 -8.86 5.21
N ILE A 226 3.54 -9.42 5.56
CA ILE A 226 3.20 -9.75 6.94
C ILE A 226 3.91 -11.02 7.41
N VAL A 227 3.90 -12.08 6.58
CA VAL A 227 4.35 -13.40 7.02
C VAL A 227 5.82 -13.66 6.75
N PHE A 228 6.41 -13.08 5.70
CA PHE A 228 7.78 -13.38 5.29
C PHE A 228 8.82 -13.18 6.41
N PRO A 229 8.84 -12.10 7.19
CA PRO A 229 9.86 -11.92 8.21
C PRO A 229 9.85 -13.04 9.26
N ALA A 230 8.69 -13.35 9.82
CA ALA A 230 8.57 -14.40 10.82
C ALA A 230 8.81 -15.80 10.22
N TRP A 231 8.29 -16.05 9.01
CA TRP A 231 8.51 -17.31 8.29
C TRP A 231 9.98 -17.53 7.96
N TYR A 232 10.65 -16.51 7.42
CA TYR A 232 12.07 -16.58 7.08
C TYR A 232 12.95 -16.77 8.32
N ALA A 233 12.67 -16.02 9.38
CA ALA A 233 13.36 -16.15 10.65
C ALA A 233 13.27 -17.59 11.21
N ALA A 234 12.07 -18.17 11.21
CA ALA A 234 11.83 -19.53 11.69
C ALA A 234 12.54 -20.59 10.84
N GLN A 235 12.59 -20.43 9.51
CA GLN A 235 13.20 -21.42 8.60
C GLN A 235 14.73 -21.36 8.57
N HIS A 236 15.33 -20.20 8.82
CA HIS A 236 16.76 -19.97 8.63
C HIS A 236 17.51 -19.52 9.89
N GLY A 237 16.85 -19.47 11.04
CA GLY A 237 17.46 -18.99 12.28
C GLY A 237 17.89 -17.52 12.24
N ALA A 238 17.28 -16.72 11.35
CA ALA A 238 17.57 -15.30 11.22
C ALA A 238 16.84 -14.49 12.31
N SER A 239 17.34 -13.29 12.62
CA SER A 239 16.62 -12.35 13.46
C SER A 239 15.44 -11.73 12.70
N MET A 240 14.43 -11.24 13.42
CA MET A 240 13.32 -10.47 12.83
C MET A 240 13.81 -9.22 12.10
N GLY A 241 14.84 -8.56 12.65
CA GLY A 241 15.48 -7.40 12.01
C GLY A 241 16.12 -7.74 10.68
N GLU A 242 16.88 -8.85 10.62
CA GLU A 242 17.49 -9.33 9.37
C GLU A 242 16.43 -9.70 8.33
N ALA A 243 15.44 -10.51 8.71
CA ALA A 243 14.38 -10.95 7.82
C ALA A 243 13.55 -9.76 7.28
N SER A 244 13.26 -8.77 8.12
CA SER A 244 12.56 -7.55 7.73
C SER A 244 13.38 -6.67 6.79
N SER A 245 14.70 -6.61 7.00
CA SER A 245 15.62 -5.87 6.13
C SER A 245 15.72 -6.51 4.74
N LEU A 246 15.77 -7.85 4.67
CA LEU A 246 15.76 -8.60 3.41
C LEU A 246 14.45 -8.36 2.63
N LEU A 247 13.32 -8.40 3.32
CA LEU A 247 12.03 -8.07 2.72
C LEU A 247 11.99 -6.63 2.20
N ALA A 248 12.52 -5.69 2.97
CA ALA A 248 12.57 -4.28 2.60
C ALA A 248 13.36 -4.06 1.31
N LEU A 249 14.53 -4.69 1.19
CA LEU A 249 15.32 -4.66 -0.05
C LEU A 249 14.58 -5.32 -1.21
N GLY A 250 13.92 -6.46 -0.95
CA GLY A 250 13.09 -7.14 -1.92
C GLY A 250 11.97 -6.24 -2.46
N ASN A 251 11.28 -5.51 -1.61
CA ASN A 251 10.18 -4.62 -2.02
C ASN A 251 10.61 -3.57 -3.06
N LEU A 252 11.86 -3.12 -3.05
CA LEU A 252 12.36 -2.16 -4.06
C LEU A 252 12.40 -2.76 -5.47
N VAL A 253 12.45 -4.09 -5.59
CA VAL A 253 12.42 -4.80 -6.89
C VAL A 253 11.04 -4.69 -7.56
N MET A 254 9.99 -4.29 -6.85
CA MET A 254 8.69 -3.95 -7.45
C MET A 254 8.80 -2.81 -8.49
N ILE A 255 9.72 -1.87 -8.28
CA ILE A 255 9.88 -0.70 -9.15
C ILE A 255 10.27 -1.10 -10.57
N PRO A 256 11.38 -1.84 -10.81
CA PRO A 256 11.72 -2.27 -12.16
C PRO A 256 10.66 -3.19 -12.78
N GLY A 257 9.96 -4.02 -11.99
CA GLY A 257 8.83 -4.82 -12.48
C GLY A 257 7.70 -3.96 -13.05
N GLY A 258 7.28 -2.96 -12.29
CA GLY A 258 6.24 -2.02 -12.74
C GLY A 258 6.67 -1.20 -13.97
N LEU A 259 7.92 -0.75 -14.04
CA LEU A 259 8.46 -0.03 -15.20
C LEU A 259 8.49 -0.89 -16.46
N LEU A 260 8.91 -2.16 -16.34
CA LEU A 260 8.90 -3.09 -17.46
C LEU A 260 7.49 -3.33 -17.98
N ALA A 261 6.53 -3.61 -17.09
CA ALA A 261 5.13 -3.83 -17.48
C ALA A 261 4.54 -2.59 -18.15
N GLY A 262 4.77 -1.39 -17.60
CA GLY A 262 4.34 -0.13 -18.22
C GLY A 262 4.93 0.07 -19.62
N THR A 263 6.21 -0.27 -19.81
CA THR A 263 6.88 -0.20 -21.11
C THR A 263 6.30 -1.20 -22.12
N LEU A 264 6.00 -2.42 -21.70
CA LEU A 264 5.38 -3.45 -22.54
C LEU A 264 3.98 -3.04 -22.99
N LEU A 265 3.18 -2.48 -22.08
CA LEU A 265 1.84 -1.95 -22.39
C LEU A 265 1.92 -0.76 -23.38
N ALA A 266 2.85 0.17 -23.17
CA ALA A 266 3.09 1.29 -24.07
C ALA A 266 3.53 0.85 -25.49
N ARG A 267 4.15 -0.33 -25.62
CA ARG A 267 4.50 -0.97 -26.89
C ARG A 267 3.35 -1.81 -27.49
N GLY A 268 2.12 -1.67 -26.98
CA GLY A 268 0.94 -2.34 -27.51
C GLY A 268 0.76 -3.79 -27.08
N ARG A 269 1.49 -4.27 -26.06
CA ARG A 269 1.22 -5.60 -25.49
C ARG A 269 -0.14 -5.61 -24.81
N ARG A 270 -0.89 -6.71 -25.02
CA ARG A 270 -2.22 -6.87 -24.41
C ARG A 270 -2.09 -7.12 -22.91
N ASP A 271 -2.91 -6.45 -22.12
CA ASP A 271 -2.92 -6.51 -20.66
C ASP A 271 -3.31 -7.88 -20.09
N TYR A 272 -4.40 -8.49 -20.60
CA TYR A 272 -4.88 -9.77 -20.08
C TYR A 272 -3.86 -10.91 -20.25
N PRO A 273 -3.25 -11.17 -21.42
CA PRO A 273 -2.19 -12.16 -21.53
C PRO A 273 -0.98 -11.87 -20.63
N LEU A 274 -0.62 -10.59 -20.47
CA LEU A 274 0.46 -10.22 -19.58
C LEU A 274 0.10 -10.53 -18.12
N LEU A 275 -1.11 -10.16 -17.68
CA LEU A 275 -1.59 -10.51 -16.34
C LEU A 275 -1.66 -12.02 -16.12
N LEU A 276 -2.11 -12.79 -17.13
CA LEU A 276 -2.15 -14.25 -17.05
C LEU A 276 -0.75 -14.84 -16.77
N VAL A 277 0.25 -14.41 -17.51
CA VAL A 277 1.65 -14.86 -17.30
C VAL A 277 2.13 -14.50 -15.90
N LEU A 278 1.83 -13.29 -15.42
CA LEU A 278 2.23 -12.82 -14.09
C LEU A 278 1.54 -13.65 -12.98
N MET A 279 0.24 -13.92 -13.11
CA MET A 279 -0.48 -14.71 -12.10
C MET A 279 -0.03 -16.17 -12.06
N ILE A 280 0.31 -16.77 -13.20
CA ILE A 280 0.93 -18.10 -13.23
C ILE A 280 2.31 -18.04 -12.57
N ALA A 281 3.12 -17.02 -12.88
CA ALA A 281 4.42 -16.82 -12.26
C ALA A 281 4.31 -16.67 -10.74
N ALA A 282 3.37 -15.87 -10.24
CA ALA A 282 3.13 -15.72 -8.80
C ALA A 282 2.84 -17.06 -8.11
N ALA A 283 1.94 -17.87 -8.70
CA ALA A 283 1.63 -19.21 -8.16
C ALA A 283 2.86 -20.12 -8.13
N LEU A 284 3.67 -20.13 -9.19
CA LEU A 284 4.88 -20.95 -9.25
C LEU A 284 5.97 -20.46 -8.30
N ILE A 285 6.20 -19.15 -8.21
CA ILE A 285 7.21 -18.53 -7.34
C ILE A 285 6.85 -18.74 -5.86
N SER A 286 5.55 -18.79 -5.51
CA SER A 286 5.11 -19.03 -4.15
C SER A 286 5.59 -20.36 -3.56
N LEU A 287 5.86 -21.37 -4.41
CA LEU A 287 6.36 -22.68 -3.99
C LEU A 287 7.75 -22.55 -3.35
N PRO A 288 8.83 -22.16 -4.05
CA PRO A 288 10.15 -22.04 -3.43
C PRO A 288 10.23 -20.92 -2.39
N LEU A 289 9.35 -19.92 -2.46
CA LEU A 289 9.32 -18.83 -1.50
C LEU A 289 8.82 -19.27 -0.13
N LEU A 290 7.75 -20.08 -0.07
CA LEU A 290 7.02 -20.42 1.15
C LEU A 290 7.17 -21.89 1.57
N MET A 291 7.70 -22.76 0.71
CA MET A 291 7.95 -24.16 1.02
C MET A 291 9.05 -24.31 2.09
N PRO A 292 8.89 -25.17 3.12
CA PRO A 292 9.93 -25.41 4.09
C PRO A 292 11.10 -26.19 3.48
N GLY A 293 12.30 -26.07 4.10
CA GLY A 293 13.48 -26.83 3.69
C GLY A 293 14.24 -26.26 2.50
N GLU A 294 13.75 -25.21 1.85
CA GLU A 294 14.44 -24.58 0.73
C GLU A 294 15.69 -23.82 1.17
N SER A 295 16.68 -23.77 0.27
CA SER A 295 17.92 -23.04 0.53
C SER A 295 17.67 -21.55 0.69
N ARG A 296 18.49 -20.89 1.52
CA ARG A 296 18.43 -19.44 1.74
C ARG A 296 18.51 -18.65 0.43
N VAL A 297 19.43 -19.07 -0.47
CA VAL A 297 19.66 -18.40 -1.76
C VAL A 297 18.42 -18.51 -2.65
N LEU A 298 17.85 -19.72 -2.79
CA LEU A 298 16.66 -19.92 -3.63
C LEU A 298 15.48 -19.10 -3.12
N ARG A 299 15.30 -19.02 -1.79
CA ARG A 299 14.21 -18.23 -1.18
C ARG A 299 14.36 -16.73 -1.42
N LEU A 300 15.60 -16.21 -1.37
CA LEU A 300 15.85 -14.79 -1.67
C LEU A 300 15.69 -14.47 -3.15
N LEU A 301 16.07 -15.37 -4.04
CA LEU A 301 15.80 -15.24 -5.48
C LEU A 301 14.29 -15.28 -5.76
N ALA A 302 13.56 -16.18 -5.10
CA ALA A 302 12.10 -16.25 -5.19
C ALA A 302 11.44 -14.99 -4.64
N LEU A 303 11.94 -14.40 -3.53
CA LEU A 303 11.48 -13.12 -3.02
C LEU A 303 11.65 -11.99 -4.05
N ALA A 304 12.85 -11.89 -4.66
CA ALA A 304 13.11 -10.87 -5.67
C ALA A 304 12.20 -11.05 -6.90
N ALA A 305 12.03 -12.30 -7.37
CA ALA A 305 11.13 -12.63 -8.48
C ALA A 305 9.66 -12.30 -8.16
N TRP A 306 9.20 -12.62 -6.94
CA TRP A 306 7.86 -12.28 -6.46
C TRP A 306 7.62 -10.78 -6.46
N GLN A 307 8.55 -10.01 -5.91
CA GLN A 307 8.38 -8.56 -5.84
C GLN A 307 8.41 -7.91 -7.23
N PHE A 308 9.27 -8.42 -8.12
CA PHE A 308 9.29 -7.99 -9.52
C PHE A 308 7.94 -8.25 -10.21
N GLU A 309 7.42 -9.46 -10.06
CA GLU A 309 6.12 -9.87 -10.57
C GLU A 309 4.99 -9.01 -10.00
N SER A 310 4.95 -8.81 -8.69
CA SER A 310 3.93 -8.01 -8.01
C SER A 310 3.90 -6.57 -8.52
N GLY A 311 5.07 -5.95 -8.70
CA GLY A 311 5.17 -4.61 -9.29
C GLY A 311 4.63 -4.55 -10.72
N ALA A 312 4.94 -5.57 -11.52
CA ALA A 312 4.44 -5.69 -12.89
C ALA A 312 2.92 -5.89 -12.92
N ALA A 313 2.38 -6.77 -12.09
CA ALA A 313 0.94 -7.05 -12.02
C ALA A 313 0.13 -5.82 -11.60
N ILE A 314 0.59 -5.09 -10.58
CA ILE A 314 -0.02 -3.82 -10.14
C ILE A 314 -0.05 -2.81 -11.29
N ALA A 315 1.04 -2.66 -12.03
CA ALA A 315 1.12 -1.73 -13.15
C ALA A 315 0.11 -2.09 -14.27
N VAL A 316 -0.03 -3.38 -14.57
CA VAL A 316 -1.01 -3.87 -15.56
C VAL A 316 -2.44 -3.53 -15.14
N VAL A 317 -2.79 -3.79 -13.89
CA VAL A 317 -4.15 -3.55 -13.39
C VAL A 317 -4.46 -2.06 -13.34
N VAL A 318 -3.55 -1.23 -12.81
CA VAL A 318 -3.75 0.22 -12.72
C VAL A 318 -3.85 0.86 -14.11
N ALA A 319 -3.09 0.40 -15.09
CA ALA A 319 -3.19 0.84 -16.47
C ALA A 319 -4.57 0.54 -17.12
N GLY A 320 -5.33 -0.38 -16.54
CA GLY A 320 -6.70 -0.69 -16.96
C GLY A 320 -7.74 0.36 -16.53
N LEU A 321 -7.42 1.23 -15.55
CA LEU A 321 -8.39 2.16 -14.98
C LEU A 321 -9.08 3.09 -16.02
N PRO A 322 -8.38 3.73 -16.97
CA PRO A 322 -9.02 4.58 -17.97
C PRO A 322 -10.00 3.84 -18.90
N ARG A 323 -9.85 2.52 -19.03
CA ARG A 323 -10.69 1.71 -19.96
C ARG A 323 -12.01 1.25 -19.34
N VAL A 324 -12.11 1.26 -18.02
CA VAL A 324 -13.33 0.84 -17.31
C VAL A 324 -14.25 2.00 -16.95
N VAL A 325 -13.88 3.23 -17.30
CA VAL A 325 -14.68 4.43 -17.09
C VAL A 325 -15.18 4.97 -18.42
N ALA A 326 -16.45 5.30 -18.49
CA ALA A 326 -17.06 5.84 -19.70
C ALA A 326 -16.72 7.33 -19.93
N ASP A 327 -16.44 8.07 -18.87
CA ASP A 327 -16.14 9.51 -18.87
C ASP A 327 -14.99 9.81 -17.91
N ALA A 328 -14.13 10.75 -18.25
CA ALA A 328 -13.05 11.22 -17.39
C ALA A 328 -13.53 11.69 -16.02
N ARG A 329 -14.78 12.19 -15.91
CA ARG A 329 -15.42 12.57 -14.65
C ARG A 329 -15.67 11.39 -13.69
N GLN A 330 -15.80 10.19 -14.24
CA GLN A 330 -15.96 8.94 -13.46
C GLN A 330 -14.61 8.40 -12.99
N GLY A 331 -13.50 8.85 -13.59
CA GLY A 331 -12.16 8.39 -13.25
C GLY A 331 -11.81 8.58 -11.78
N ALA A 332 -12.17 9.72 -11.20
CA ALA A 332 -11.93 9.99 -9.78
C ALA A 332 -12.74 9.06 -8.87
N ALA A 333 -14.00 8.77 -9.21
CA ALA A 333 -14.84 7.85 -8.46
C ALA A 333 -14.34 6.40 -8.56
N ALA A 334 -13.89 5.97 -9.74
CA ALA A 334 -13.31 4.65 -9.97
C ALA A 334 -11.97 4.48 -9.22
N ALA A 335 -11.11 5.50 -9.21
CA ALA A 335 -9.89 5.51 -8.40
C ALA A 335 -10.19 5.47 -6.89
N GLY A 336 -11.20 6.19 -6.44
CA GLY A 336 -11.70 6.15 -5.07
C GLY A 336 -12.21 4.76 -4.68
N LEU A 337 -12.96 4.09 -5.57
CA LEU A 337 -13.41 2.71 -5.37
C LEU A 337 -12.23 1.74 -5.29
N LEU A 338 -11.25 1.86 -6.19
CA LEU A 338 -10.05 1.05 -6.17
C LEU A 338 -9.30 1.20 -4.84
N SER A 339 -9.13 2.42 -4.35
CA SER A 339 -8.49 2.70 -3.06
C SER A 339 -9.29 2.13 -1.89
N GLN A 340 -10.62 2.22 -1.92
CA GLN A 340 -11.49 1.72 -0.87
C GLN A 340 -11.49 0.19 -0.82
N VAL A 341 -11.61 -0.48 -1.96
CA VAL A 341 -11.53 -1.95 -2.05
C VAL A 341 -10.15 -2.43 -1.62
N SER A 342 -9.08 -1.73 -2.04
CA SER A 342 -7.72 -2.03 -1.59
C SER A 342 -7.61 -1.95 -0.05
N ALA A 343 -8.14 -0.92 0.57
CA ALA A 343 -8.10 -0.75 2.02
C ALA A 343 -8.92 -1.84 2.76
N LEU A 344 -10.08 -2.21 2.23
CA LEU A 344 -10.89 -3.33 2.75
C LEU A 344 -10.14 -4.66 2.67
N ILE A 345 -9.51 -4.95 1.55
CA ILE A 345 -8.72 -6.19 1.40
C ILE A 345 -7.47 -6.13 2.28
N THR A 346 -6.80 -4.98 2.40
CA THR A 346 -5.66 -4.81 3.32
C THR A 346 -6.08 -5.06 4.77
N PHE A 347 -7.32 -4.68 5.17
CA PHE A 347 -7.87 -5.00 6.48
C PHE A 347 -8.03 -6.51 6.69
N VAL A 348 -8.54 -7.22 5.69
CA VAL A 348 -8.79 -8.67 5.75
C VAL A 348 -7.50 -9.48 5.67
N THR A 349 -6.49 -9.00 4.95
CA THR A 349 -5.26 -9.74 4.65
C THR A 349 -4.56 -10.31 5.89
N PRO A 350 -4.29 -9.54 6.97
CA PRO A 350 -3.66 -10.09 8.16
C PRO A 350 -4.50 -11.18 8.83
N LEU A 351 -5.83 -11.05 8.78
CA LEU A 351 -6.76 -12.00 9.37
C LEU A 351 -6.78 -13.35 8.63
N VAL A 352 -6.42 -13.36 7.35
CA VAL A 352 -6.27 -14.58 6.53
C VAL A 352 -4.87 -15.19 6.70
N TRP A 353 -3.82 -14.38 6.62
CA TRP A 353 -2.44 -14.88 6.54
C TRP A 353 -1.84 -15.27 7.88
N ALA A 354 -2.19 -14.59 8.98
CA ALA A 354 -1.57 -14.88 10.27
C ALA A 354 -2.02 -16.22 10.91
N PRO A 355 -3.28 -16.68 10.79
CA PRO A 355 -3.64 -18.01 11.24
C PRO A 355 -2.87 -19.11 10.50
N ILE A 356 -2.60 -18.92 9.21
CA ILE A 356 -1.80 -19.85 8.41
C ILE A 356 -0.35 -19.87 8.93
N LEU A 357 0.24 -18.70 9.19
CA LEU A 357 1.57 -18.60 9.80
C LEU A 357 1.62 -19.33 11.15
N ALA A 358 0.62 -19.11 12.01
CA ALA A 358 0.53 -19.76 13.32
C ALA A 358 0.38 -21.29 13.24
N SER A 359 -0.28 -21.81 12.20
CA SER A 359 -0.44 -23.26 11.98
C SER A 359 0.83 -23.94 11.47
N GLY A 360 1.80 -23.17 10.93
CA GLY A 360 2.99 -23.70 10.26
C GLY A 360 2.73 -24.47 8.97
N GLN A 361 1.50 -24.47 8.48
CA GLN A 361 1.09 -25.26 7.30
C GLN A 361 1.26 -24.44 6.02
N TRP A 362 2.45 -24.46 5.46
CA TRP A 362 2.80 -23.77 4.22
C TRP A 362 1.88 -24.03 2.99
N PRO A 363 1.22 -25.21 2.80
CA PRO A 363 0.35 -25.40 1.66
C PRO A 363 -0.81 -24.40 1.59
N TRP A 364 -1.29 -23.91 2.74
CA TRP A 364 -2.33 -22.91 2.80
C TRP A 364 -1.88 -21.54 2.24
N PHE A 365 -0.61 -21.19 2.42
CA PHE A 365 -0.07 -19.98 1.78
C PHE A 365 -0.16 -20.08 0.25
N VAL A 366 0.28 -21.21 -0.30
CA VAL A 366 0.23 -21.45 -1.75
C VAL A 366 -1.21 -21.44 -2.25
N LEU A 367 -2.14 -22.04 -1.48
CA LEU A 367 -3.55 -22.04 -1.82
C LEU A 367 -4.14 -20.63 -1.85
N VAL A 368 -3.83 -19.78 -0.86
CA VAL A 368 -4.30 -18.38 -0.85
C VAL A 368 -3.74 -17.63 -2.06
N VAL A 369 -2.47 -17.82 -2.39
CA VAL A 369 -1.85 -17.19 -3.57
C VAL A 369 -2.53 -17.67 -4.86
N ALA A 370 -2.65 -18.99 -5.05
CA ALA A 370 -3.26 -19.56 -6.26
C ALA A 370 -4.73 -19.14 -6.43
N THR A 371 -5.49 -19.13 -5.33
CA THR A 371 -6.88 -18.69 -5.34
C THR A 371 -7.00 -17.21 -5.67
N SER A 372 -6.17 -16.37 -5.04
CA SER A 372 -6.15 -14.92 -5.31
C SER A 372 -5.74 -14.63 -6.76
N ALA A 373 -4.75 -15.35 -7.29
CA ALA A 373 -4.32 -15.23 -8.69
C ALA A 373 -5.44 -15.64 -9.66
N ALA A 374 -6.12 -16.76 -9.40
CA ALA A 374 -7.26 -17.21 -10.20
C ALA A 374 -8.42 -16.21 -10.16
N LEU A 375 -8.76 -15.70 -8.97
CA LEU A 375 -9.79 -14.66 -8.83
C LEU A 375 -9.40 -13.36 -9.53
N ALA A 376 -8.13 -12.95 -9.47
CA ALA A 376 -7.64 -11.77 -10.19
C ALA A 376 -7.88 -11.91 -11.70
N LEU A 377 -7.59 -13.08 -12.28
CA LEU A 377 -7.82 -13.37 -13.71
C LEU A 377 -9.30 -13.41 -14.09
N LEU A 378 -10.14 -13.99 -13.24
CA LEU A 378 -11.58 -14.08 -13.48
C LEU A 378 -12.27 -12.71 -13.39
N LEU A 379 -11.81 -11.89 -12.45
CA LEU A 379 -12.37 -10.56 -12.20
C LEU A 379 -11.87 -9.51 -13.17
N PHE A 380 -10.66 -9.67 -13.75
CA PHE A 380 -10.08 -8.65 -14.63
C PHE A 380 -11.00 -8.32 -15.80
N PRO A 381 -11.35 -7.03 -16.01
CA PRO A 381 -12.24 -6.63 -17.09
C PRO A 381 -11.53 -6.83 -18.44
N ARG A 382 -12.03 -7.78 -19.22
CA ARG A 382 -11.56 -7.97 -20.59
C ARG A 382 -12.18 -6.89 -21.48
N ALA A 383 -11.41 -6.32 -22.40
CA ALA A 383 -11.99 -5.49 -23.42
C ALA A 383 -13.03 -6.35 -24.19
N THR A 384 -14.29 -5.98 -24.14
CA THR A 384 -15.26 -6.51 -25.09
C THR A 384 -14.75 -6.10 -26.47
N SER A 385 -14.41 -7.09 -27.32
CA SER A 385 -14.20 -6.81 -28.73
C SER A 385 -15.42 -6.02 -29.19
N ALA A 386 -15.21 -4.76 -29.58
CA ALA A 386 -16.27 -4.01 -30.25
C ALA A 386 -16.76 -4.89 -31.41
N PRO A 387 -18.07 -5.10 -31.57
CA PRO A 387 -18.56 -5.71 -32.78
C PRO A 387 -18.07 -4.84 -33.93
N GLY A 388 -17.31 -5.44 -34.86
CA GLY A 388 -16.75 -4.85 -36.05
C GLY A 388 -17.81 -4.30 -36.98
#